data_fbc285b94717252a470e05b4440f5492
#
_entry.id   fbc285b94717252a470e05b4440f5492
#
_cell.length_a   1.000
_cell.length_b   1.000
_cell.length_c   1.000
_cell.angle_alpha   90.00
_cell.angle_beta   90.00
_cell.angle_gamma   90.00
#
_symmetry.space_group_name_H-M   'P 1'
#
loop_
_entity.id
_entity.type
_entity.pdbx_description
1 polymer ?
#
loop_
_entity_poly.entity_id
_entity_poly.type
_entity_poly.pdbx_seq_one_letter_code
_entity_poly.pdbx_strand_id
1 'polypeptide(L)' 'MMNLLADYETTAPDEWLIERMRLRRDALLVESDWAMIPDTPTDKTAWAAYRQALRDFPATWEPAFSVDFPENP' A
#
# COMPACT_ATOMS: atom_id res chain seq x y z
N MET A 1 -12.77 8.15 -31.74
CA MET A 1 -12.86 8.85 -30.44
C MET A 1 -11.82 8.31 -29.48
N MET A 2 -11.15 9.18 -28.77
CA MET A 2 -10.10 8.79 -27.84
C MET A 2 -10.70 8.13 -26.58
N ASN A 3 -10.07 7.05 -26.12
CA ASN A 3 -10.46 6.41 -24.89
C ASN A 3 -9.77 7.12 -23.72
N LEU A 4 -10.49 8.01 -23.03
CA LEU A 4 -9.93 8.80 -21.94
C LEU A 4 -9.38 7.95 -20.82
N LEU A 5 -10.00 6.80 -20.55
CA LEU A 5 -9.54 5.91 -19.48
C LEU A 5 -8.18 5.28 -19.81
N ALA A 6 -7.99 4.83 -21.05
CA ALA A 6 -6.71 4.29 -21.49
C ALA A 6 -5.61 5.34 -21.49
N ASP A 7 -5.93 6.57 -21.95
CA ASP A 7 -4.98 7.68 -21.92
C ASP A 7 -4.61 8.04 -20.49
N TYR A 8 -5.57 8.04 -19.60
CA TYR A 8 -5.34 8.34 -18.20
C TYR A 8 -4.43 7.30 -17.55
N GLU A 9 -4.63 6.02 -17.85
CA GLU A 9 -3.81 4.95 -17.32
C GLU A 9 -2.36 5.03 -17.79
N THR A 10 -2.12 5.50 -19.02
CA THR A 10 -0.76 5.60 -19.56
C THR A 10 -0.07 6.91 -19.19
N THR A 11 -0.83 7.95 -18.85
CA THR A 11 -0.29 9.29 -18.63
C THR A 11 -0.62 9.88 -17.26
N ALA A 12 -1.10 9.05 -16.33
CA ALA A 12 -1.46 9.50 -14.99
C ALA A 12 -0.25 10.19 -14.33
N PRO A 13 -0.44 11.38 -13.71
CA PRO A 13 0.64 12.08 -13.02
C PRO A 13 1.18 11.26 -11.85
N ASP A 14 2.47 11.39 -11.57
CA ASP A 14 3.10 10.72 -10.45
C ASP A 14 2.41 11.04 -9.12
N GLU A 15 1.98 12.28 -8.95
CA GLU A 15 1.26 12.71 -7.74
C GLU A 15 -0.01 11.90 -7.51
N TRP A 16 -0.77 11.64 -8.58
CA TRP A 16 -1.98 10.83 -8.50
C TRP A 16 -1.65 9.37 -8.15
N LEU A 17 -0.61 8.84 -8.78
CA LEU A 17 -0.16 7.46 -8.51
C LEU A 17 0.31 7.30 -7.06
N ILE A 18 1.06 8.28 -6.56
CA ILE A 18 1.54 8.29 -5.17
C ILE A 18 0.38 8.36 -4.19
N GLU A 19 -0.58 9.24 -4.44
CA GLU A 19 -1.75 9.37 -3.56
C GLU A 19 -2.58 8.09 -3.55
N ARG A 20 -2.81 7.50 -4.71
CA ARG A 20 -3.52 6.24 -4.83
C ARG A 20 -2.80 5.12 -4.07
N MET A 21 -1.49 5.05 -4.19
CA MET A 21 -0.69 4.07 -3.44
C MET A 21 -0.83 4.29 -1.94
N ARG A 22 -0.73 5.53 -1.48
CA ARG A 22 -0.83 5.85 -0.05
C ARG A 22 -2.19 5.50 0.54
N LEU A 23 -3.26 5.76 -0.18
CA LEU A 23 -4.60 5.40 0.27
C LEU A 23 -4.75 3.88 0.44
N ARG A 24 -4.22 3.12 -0.51
CA ARG A 24 -4.25 1.66 -0.43
C ARG A 24 -3.37 1.14 0.70
N ARG A 25 -2.18 1.72 0.86
CA ARG A 25 -1.28 1.38 1.97
C ARG A 25 -1.94 1.65 3.31
N ASP A 26 -2.55 2.81 3.46
CA ASP A 26 -3.23 3.20 4.71
C ASP A 26 -4.37 2.25 5.03
N ALA A 27 -5.12 1.79 4.02
CA ALA A 27 -6.14 0.79 4.21
C ALA A 27 -5.56 -0.53 4.74
N LEU A 28 -4.42 -0.95 4.22
CA LEU A 28 -3.73 -2.15 4.71
C LEU A 28 -3.25 -1.99 6.16
N LEU A 29 -2.80 -0.80 6.53
CA LEU A 29 -2.43 -0.51 7.91
C LEU A 29 -3.65 -0.62 8.85
N VAL A 30 -4.78 -0.04 8.44
CA VAL A 30 -6.02 -0.12 9.22
C VAL A 30 -6.50 -1.56 9.34
N GLU A 31 -6.49 -2.31 8.23
CA GLU A 31 -6.90 -3.71 8.22
C GLU A 31 -6.05 -4.59 9.14
N SER A 32 -4.79 -4.23 9.35
CA SER A 32 -3.87 -5.01 10.18
C SER A 32 -3.80 -4.55 11.64
N ASP A 33 -4.54 -3.52 12.03
CA ASP A 33 -4.52 -3.01 13.41
C ASP A 33 -4.92 -4.09 14.42
N TRP A 34 -5.91 -4.93 14.07
CA TRP A 34 -6.37 -6.02 14.95
C TRP A 34 -5.24 -6.99 15.32
N ALA A 35 -4.29 -7.19 14.41
CA ALA A 35 -3.21 -8.15 14.62
C ALA A 35 -2.24 -7.70 15.74
N MET A 36 -2.24 -6.41 16.07
CA MET A 36 -1.37 -5.84 17.09
C MET A 36 -2.03 -5.74 18.47
N ILE A 37 -3.30 -6.10 18.58
CA ILE A 37 -4.01 -6.12 19.87
C ILE A 37 -3.37 -7.18 20.76
N PRO A 38 -2.99 -6.86 22.02
CA PRO A 38 -2.25 -7.80 22.88
C PRO A 38 -2.90 -9.16 23.06
N ASP A 39 -4.23 -9.21 23.13
CA ASP A 39 -4.96 -10.46 23.36
C ASP A 39 -5.21 -11.28 22.10
N THR A 40 -4.88 -10.73 20.92
CA THR A 40 -5.06 -11.45 19.66
C THR A 40 -3.94 -12.46 19.47
N PRO A 41 -4.25 -13.74 19.15
CA PRO A 41 -3.23 -14.78 19.01
C PRO A 41 -2.50 -14.70 17.66
N THR A 42 -1.74 -13.63 17.46
CA THR A 42 -0.95 -13.41 16.25
C THR A 42 0.53 -13.35 16.59
N ASP A 43 1.37 -13.58 15.57
CA ASP A 43 2.80 -13.34 15.68
C ASP A 43 3.05 -11.83 15.63
N LYS A 44 3.17 -11.19 16.78
CA LYS A 44 3.33 -9.74 16.88
C LYS A 44 4.59 -9.25 16.19
N THR A 45 5.67 -10.03 16.21
CA THR A 45 6.93 -9.67 15.56
C THR A 45 6.77 -9.64 14.05
N ALA A 46 6.15 -10.68 13.49
CA ALA A 46 5.92 -10.74 12.04
C ALA A 46 4.98 -9.63 11.56
N TRP A 47 3.89 -9.39 12.30
CA TRP A 47 2.95 -8.33 11.94
C TRP A 47 3.54 -6.94 12.09
N ALA A 48 4.38 -6.72 13.12
CA ALA A 48 5.07 -5.43 13.28
C ALA A 48 6.04 -5.18 12.13
N ALA A 49 6.76 -6.21 11.67
CA ALA A 49 7.67 -6.09 10.53
C ALA A 49 6.91 -5.76 9.25
N TYR A 50 5.78 -6.42 9.01
CA TYR A 50 4.92 -6.14 7.87
C TYR A 50 4.42 -4.69 7.88
N ARG A 51 3.92 -4.23 9.03
CA ARG A 51 3.40 -2.87 9.17
C ARG A 51 4.52 -1.83 8.99
N GLN A 52 5.73 -2.12 9.48
CA GLN A 52 6.86 -1.23 9.26
C GLN A 52 7.24 -1.17 7.78
N ALA A 53 7.23 -2.31 7.09
CA ALA A 53 7.48 -2.35 5.66
C ALA A 53 6.45 -1.51 4.88
N LEU A 54 5.18 -1.51 5.31
CA LEU A 54 4.16 -0.65 4.70
C LEU A 54 4.47 0.84 4.92
N ARG A 55 4.94 1.21 6.11
CA ARG A 55 5.29 2.61 6.40
C ARG A 55 6.49 3.07 5.59
N ASP A 56 7.47 2.19 5.38
CA ASP A 56 8.69 2.49 4.64
C ASP A 56 8.51 2.41 3.12
N PHE A 57 7.42 1.80 2.68
CA PHE A 57 7.18 1.51 1.26
C PHE A 57 7.30 2.73 0.35
N PRO A 58 6.74 3.90 0.69
CA PRO A 58 6.82 5.07 -0.18
C PRO A 58 8.23 5.55 -0.46
N ALA A 59 9.17 5.27 0.43
CA ALA A 59 10.55 5.76 0.31
C ALA A 59 11.29 5.14 -0.87
N THR A 60 10.94 3.91 -1.26
CA THR A 60 11.62 3.17 -2.32
C THR A 60 10.74 2.82 -3.50
N TRP A 61 9.43 3.11 -3.42
CA TRP A 61 8.51 2.79 -4.49
C TRP A 61 8.56 3.84 -5.59
N GLU A 62 8.69 3.39 -6.83
CA GLU A 62 8.61 4.27 -7.99
C GLU A 62 7.16 4.31 -8.50
N PRO A 63 6.62 5.51 -8.80
CA PRO A 63 5.23 5.63 -9.23
C PRO A 63 4.92 4.76 -10.43
N ALA A 64 3.90 3.92 -10.28
CA ALA A 64 3.44 2.99 -11.31
C ALA A 64 1.98 2.63 -11.05
N PHE A 65 1.32 2.11 -12.06
CA PHE A 65 -0.05 1.63 -11.91
C PHE A 65 -0.12 0.37 -11.05
N SER A 66 0.83 -0.53 -11.22
CA SER A 66 0.95 -1.73 -10.40
C SER A 66 1.69 -1.40 -9.11
N VAL A 67 1.17 -1.90 -8.01
CA VAL A 67 1.78 -1.71 -6.70
C VAL A 67 1.90 -3.08 -6.03
N ASP A 68 3.13 -3.51 -5.80
CA ASP A 68 3.44 -4.77 -5.13
C ASP A 68 3.73 -4.50 -3.66
N PHE A 69 2.68 -4.39 -2.86
CA PHE A 69 2.82 -4.19 -1.42
C PHE A 69 3.46 -5.41 -0.75
N PRO A 70 4.15 -5.21 0.39
CA PRO A 70 4.60 -6.34 1.20
C PRO A 70 3.46 -7.30 1.50
N GLU A 71 3.75 -8.59 1.52
CA GLU A 71 2.74 -9.61 1.84
C GLU A 71 2.56 -9.69 3.36
N ASN A 72 1.30 -9.88 3.78
CA ASN A 72 1.02 -10.06 5.20
C ASN A 72 1.52 -11.43 5.67
N PRO A 73 1.82 -11.58 6.96
CA PRO A 73 2.25 -12.85 7.54
C PRO A 73 1.21 -13.95 7.45
#